data_84c4ac9c287990587a1159b12e56b8ab
#
_entry.id   84c4ac9c287990587a1159b12e56b8ab
#
_cell.length_a   1.000
_cell.length_b   1.000
_cell.length_c   1.000
_cell.angle_alpha   90.00
_cell.angle_beta   90.00
_cell.angle_gamma   90.00
#
_symmetry.space_group_name_H-M   'P 1'
#
loop_
_entity.id
_entity.type
_entity.pdbx_description
1 polymer ?
#
loop_
_entity_poly.entity_id
_entity_poly.type
_entity_poly.pdbx_seq_one_letter_code
_entity_poly.pdbx_strand_id
1 'polypeptide(L)'
;GEVLLSTTKDVFTKLSATEALISEGRERPKGNLRVTTTVAFGSTWLASRIGRFIDLYPEVDVTLLINDYELDLSMREADVAVRLTPPKQADLIQRLLKTIRFHLYASPRYVESRGIPKSITDLNEHRMVVYGENVNLPYNDVNWLLDLLKKSNAEQKHKIIRVNNVYGIFRAVQGGVGIAALPDYLAAEDPNLLRILPDIEGPPTPAFFVYPEELRNSKRIAVLRDFLIQEVAKTTF
;
A
#
# COMPACT_ATOMS: atom_id res chain seq x y z
N GLY A 1 1.06 -36.05 2.91
CA GLY A 1 1.25 -34.87 2.06
C GLY A 1 1.76 -33.66 2.83
N GLU A 2 1.15 -33.30 3.95
CA GLU A 2 1.46 -32.07 4.72
C GLU A 2 2.85 -32.07 5.35
N VAL A 3 3.30 -33.20 5.91
CA VAL A 3 4.64 -33.33 6.51
C VAL A 3 5.73 -33.14 5.45
N LEU A 4 5.55 -33.69 4.25
CA LEU A 4 6.51 -33.54 3.15
C LEU A 4 6.55 -32.07 2.69
N LEU A 5 5.39 -31.41 2.58
CA LEU A 5 5.28 -30.01 2.18
C LEU A 5 5.95 -29.08 3.20
N SER A 6 5.72 -29.33 4.50
CA SER A 6 6.37 -28.59 5.60
C SER A 6 7.89 -28.77 5.56
N THR A 7 8.37 -30.01 5.47
CA THR A 7 9.81 -30.32 5.41
C THR A 7 10.47 -29.68 4.18
N THR A 8 9.79 -29.71 3.02
CA THR A 8 10.32 -29.09 1.79
C THR A 8 10.42 -27.57 1.96
N LYS A 9 9.41 -26.92 2.55
CA LYS A 9 9.46 -25.49 2.87
C LYS A 9 10.63 -25.15 3.80
N ASP A 10 10.84 -25.94 4.86
CA ASP A 10 11.94 -25.75 5.80
C ASP A 10 13.32 -25.87 5.13
N VAL A 11 13.48 -26.85 4.24
CA VAL A 11 14.73 -27.04 3.47
C VAL A 11 14.97 -25.85 2.54
N PHE A 12 13.94 -25.39 1.80
CA PHE A 12 14.08 -24.20 0.94
C PHE A 12 14.38 -22.93 1.75
N THR A 13 13.76 -22.77 2.92
CA THR A 13 14.03 -21.67 3.83
C THR A 13 15.49 -21.65 4.28
N LYS A 14 16.03 -22.81 4.70
CA LYS A 14 17.43 -22.95 5.10
C LYS A 14 18.41 -22.74 3.95
N LEU A 15 18.10 -23.24 2.75
CA LEU A 15 18.92 -22.98 1.55
C LEU A 15 18.98 -21.50 1.21
N SER A 16 17.84 -20.83 1.17
CA SER A 16 17.78 -19.39 0.88
C SER A 16 18.51 -18.55 1.94
N ALA A 17 18.42 -18.92 3.22
CA ALA A 17 19.20 -18.28 4.29
C ALA A 17 20.71 -18.50 4.11
N THR A 18 21.12 -19.70 3.72
CA THR A 18 22.54 -20.02 3.47
C THR A 18 23.06 -19.28 2.25
N GLU A 19 22.28 -19.18 1.16
CA GLU A 19 22.63 -18.38 -0.01
C GLU A 19 22.78 -16.90 0.34
N ALA A 20 21.89 -16.36 1.19
CA ALA A 20 22.01 -15.00 1.69
C ALA A 20 23.33 -14.79 2.46
N LEU A 21 23.68 -15.70 3.38
CA LEU A 21 24.93 -15.66 4.15
C LEU A 21 26.16 -15.75 3.24
N ILE A 22 26.16 -16.62 2.23
CA ILE A 22 27.27 -16.78 1.28
C ILE A 22 27.44 -15.52 0.41
N SER A 23 26.34 -14.84 0.06
CA SER A 23 26.38 -13.61 -0.73
C SER A 23 26.79 -12.37 0.06
N GLU A 24 26.70 -12.39 1.40
CA GLU A 24 27.07 -11.27 2.29
C GLU A 24 28.56 -10.90 2.21
N GLY A 25 29.43 -11.82 1.84
CA GLY A 25 30.87 -11.58 1.65
C GLY A 25 31.26 -10.83 0.37
N ARG A 26 30.32 -10.57 -0.56
CA ARG A 26 30.61 -9.89 -1.83
C ARG A 26 30.27 -8.40 -1.76
N GLU A 27 31.12 -7.56 -2.40
CA GLU A 27 30.98 -6.10 -2.39
C GLU A 27 29.70 -5.58 -3.06
N ARG A 28 29.05 -6.35 -3.94
CA ARG A 28 27.88 -5.94 -4.72
C ARG A 28 26.60 -6.68 -4.30
N PRO A 29 25.43 -5.95 -4.22
CA PRO A 29 24.14 -6.58 -4.01
C PRO A 29 23.76 -7.42 -5.23
N LYS A 30 23.28 -8.68 -5.04
CA LYS A 30 22.90 -9.59 -6.10
C LYS A 30 21.87 -10.64 -5.66
N GLY A 31 21.23 -11.29 -6.64
CA GLY A 31 20.26 -12.36 -6.44
C GLY A 31 18.82 -11.87 -6.39
N ASN A 32 17.87 -12.79 -6.19
CA ASN A 32 16.45 -12.49 -6.20
C ASN A 32 15.99 -11.77 -4.92
N LEU A 33 15.12 -10.78 -5.09
CA LEU A 33 14.51 -9.99 -4.03
C LEU A 33 12.98 -9.96 -4.21
N ARG A 34 12.27 -10.64 -3.31
CA ARG A 34 10.81 -10.72 -3.31
C ARG A 34 10.23 -9.63 -2.41
N VAL A 35 9.50 -8.69 -3.01
CA VAL A 35 8.93 -7.52 -2.34
C VAL A 35 7.42 -7.62 -2.36
N THR A 36 6.77 -7.62 -1.19
CA THR A 36 5.31 -7.57 -1.10
C THR A 36 4.81 -6.19 -0.67
N THR A 37 3.66 -5.79 -1.21
CA THR A 37 3.00 -4.52 -0.87
C THR A 37 1.53 -4.52 -1.27
N THR A 38 0.78 -3.49 -0.83
CA THR A 38 -0.64 -3.32 -1.17
C THR A 38 -0.86 -3.08 -2.66
N VAL A 39 -2.06 -3.42 -3.15
CA VAL A 39 -2.41 -3.29 -4.58
C VAL A 39 -2.24 -1.86 -5.06
N ALA A 40 -2.76 -0.88 -4.34
CA ALA A 40 -2.66 0.53 -4.75
C ALA A 40 -1.20 1.00 -4.83
N PHE A 41 -0.41 0.82 -3.77
CA PHE A 41 0.97 1.29 -3.72
C PHE A 41 1.86 0.55 -4.73
N GLY A 42 1.71 -0.77 -4.81
CA GLY A 42 2.51 -1.61 -5.71
C GLY A 42 2.25 -1.32 -7.17
N SER A 43 0.97 -1.22 -7.58
CA SER A 43 0.60 -1.07 -8.99
C SER A 43 0.85 0.34 -9.55
N THR A 44 0.85 1.36 -8.71
CA THR A 44 1.03 2.75 -9.16
C THR A 44 2.42 3.27 -8.81
N TRP A 45 2.70 3.43 -7.53
CA TRP A 45 3.91 4.11 -7.08
C TRP A 45 5.19 3.27 -7.23
N LEU A 46 5.17 2.00 -6.78
CA LEU A 46 6.38 1.17 -6.75
C LEU A 46 6.74 0.65 -8.14
N ALA A 47 5.77 0.07 -8.89
CA ALA A 47 6.04 -0.53 -10.19
C ALA A 47 6.65 0.44 -11.19
N SER A 48 6.23 1.71 -11.17
CA SER A 48 6.77 2.75 -12.06
C SER A 48 8.22 3.17 -11.72
N ARG A 49 8.71 2.84 -10.52
CA ARG A 49 10.04 3.25 -10.01
C ARG A 49 11.05 2.11 -9.97
N ILE A 50 10.59 0.86 -9.99
CA ILE A 50 11.46 -0.30 -9.84
C ILE A 50 12.47 -0.43 -11.00
N GLY A 51 12.15 0.08 -12.18
CA GLY A 51 13.08 0.12 -13.32
C GLY A 51 14.38 0.84 -12.97
N ARG A 52 14.29 2.01 -12.35
CA ARG A 52 15.49 2.73 -11.87
C ARG A 52 16.29 1.96 -10.82
N PHE A 53 15.62 1.19 -9.97
CA PHE A 53 16.31 0.34 -9.01
C PHE A 53 17.12 -0.75 -9.70
N ILE A 54 16.54 -1.41 -10.71
CA ILE A 54 17.22 -2.46 -11.49
C ILE A 54 18.40 -1.89 -12.28
N ASP A 55 18.26 -0.67 -12.85
CA ASP A 55 19.37 0.00 -13.53
C ASP A 55 20.55 0.30 -12.59
N LEU A 56 20.28 0.66 -11.33
CA LEU A 56 21.31 0.90 -10.31
C LEU A 56 21.95 -0.38 -9.78
N TYR A 57 21.18 -1.48 -9.76
CA TYR A 57 21.61 -2.76 -9.19
C TYR A 57 21.29 -3.92 -10.15
N PRO A 58 21.98 -4.02 -11.30
CA PRO A 58 21.65 -4.94 -12.40
C PRO A 58 21.84 -6.43 -12.04
N GLU A 59 22.50 -6.74 -10.93
CA GLU A 59 22.65 -8.11 -10.43
C GLU A 59 21.53 -8.52 -9.45
N VAL A 60 20.53 -7.63 -9.22
CA VAL A 60 19.37 -7.91 -8.35
C VAL A 60 18.12 -8.11 -9.20
N ASP A 61 17.58 -9.33 -9.18
CA ASP A 61 16.28 -9.63 -9.77
C ASP A 61 15.17 -9.30 -8.76
N VAL A 62 14.13 -8.58 -9.20
CA VAL A 62 13.03 -8.18 -8.33
C VAL A 62 11.73 -8.87 -8.72
N THR A 63 11.08 -9.50 -7.73
CA THR A 63 9.73 -10.03 -7.84
C THR A 63 8.79 -9.20 -6.99
N LEU A 64 7.83 -8.51 -7.61
CA LEU A 64 6.78 -7.77 -6.90
C LEU A 64 5.56 -8.67 -6.66
N LEU A 65 5.20 -8.86 -5.39
CA LEU A 65 4.03 -9.59 -4.93
C LEU A 65 2.98 -8.59 -4.44
N ILE A 66 2.07 -8.22 -5.34
CA ILE A 66 1.12 -7.12 -5.13
C ILE A 66 -0.23 -7.68 -4.69
N ASN A 67 -0.59 -7.47 -3.42
CA ASN A 67 -1.86 -7.91 -2.84
C ASN A 67 -2.19 -7.15 -1.54
N ASP A 68 -3.46 -7.15 -1.11
CA ASP A 68 -3.91 -6.46 0.10
C ASP A 68 -3.95 -7.37 1.34
N TYR A 69 -3.57 -8.64 1.22
CA TYR A 69 -3.35 -9.52 2.37
C TYR A 69 -1.86 -9.58 2.74
N GLU A 70 -1.59 -9.73 4.02
CA GLU A 70 -0.22 -9.79 4.52
C GLU A 70 0.38 -11.18 4.27
N LEU A 71 1.51 -11.22 3.54
CA LEU A 71 2.34 -12.40 3.42
C LEU A 71 3.19 -12.58 4.67
N ASP A 72 3.44 -13.82 5.06
CA ASP A 72 4.30 -14.15 6.19
C ASP A 72 5.78 -14.05 5.78
N LEU A 73 6.47 -13.04 6.31
CA LEU A 73 7.89 -12.83 6.05
C LEU A 73 8.77 -13.84 6.79
N SER A 74 8.35 -14.32 7.96
CA SER A 74 9.08 -15.33 8.73
C SER A 74 9.04 -16.69 8.02
N MET A 75 7.97 -16.96 7.25
CA MET A 75 7.85 -18.15 6.39
C MET A 75 8.46 -17.97 5.01
N ARG A 76 9.17 -16.88 4.78
CA ARG A 76 9.83 -16.56 3.51
C ARG A 76 8.89 -16.50 2.29
N GLU A 77 7.62 -16.13 2.51
CA GLU A 77 6.70 -15.85 1.41
C GLU A 77 7.12 -14.61 0.61
N ALA A 78 7.81 -13.66 1.26
CA ALA A 78 8.54 -12.56 0.66
C ALA A 78 9.79 -12.23 1.51
N ASP A 79 10.78 -11.53 0.94
CA ASP A 79 11.96 -11.07 1.67
C ASP A 79 11.72 -9.75 2.40
N VAL A 80 10.86 -8.90 1.80
CA VAL A 80 10.57 -7.53 2.26
C VAL A 80 9.12 -7.21 2.03
N ALA A 81 8.54 -6.42 2.93
CA ALA A 81 7.21 -5.85 2.77
C ALA A 81 7.22 -4.32 2.87
N VAL A 82 6.38 -3.64 2.07
CA VAL A 82 5.93 -2.28 2.37
C VAL A 82 4.51 -2.36 2.89
N ARG A 83 4.32 -2.11 4.19
CA ARG A 83 3.05 -2.27 4.91
C ARG A 83 2.54 -0.95 5.47
N LEU A 84 1.21 -0.83 5.54
CA LEU A 84 0.52 0.32 6.13
C LEU A 84 0.04 0.05 7.57
N THR A 85 0.39 -1.11 8.10
CA THR A 85 0.19 -1.51 9.50
C THR A 85 1.53 -1.91 10.11
N PRO A 86 1.80 -1.56 11.36
CA PRO A 86 3.02 -2.03 12.02
C PRO A 86 2.96 -3.56 12.18
N PRO A 87 4.07 -4.28 11.92
CA PRO A 87 4.12 -5.72 12.11
C PRO A 87 3.90 -6.08 13.58
N LYS A 88 3.19 -7.18 13.81
CA LYS A 88 2.93 -7.72 15.16
C LYS A 88 4.00 -8.71 15.61
N GLN A 89 4.81 -9.23 14.70
CA GLN A 89 5.84 -10.24 14.95
C GLN A 89 7.10 -9.58 15.50
N ALA A 90 7.68 -10.16 16.56
CA ALA A 90 8.84 -9.60 17.25
C ALA A 90 10.17 -9.76 16.48
N ASP A 91 10.23 -10.70 15.55
CA ASP A 91 11.39 -11.03 14.73
C ASP A 91 11.48 -10.21 13.42
N LEU A 92 10.62 -9.20 13.27
CA LEU A 92 10.63 -8.31 12.12
C LEU A 92 11.23 -6.95 12.46
N ILE A 93 12.15 -6.50 11.63
CA ILE A 93 12.66 -5.12 11.65
C ILE A 93 11.74 -4.25 10.84
N GLN A 94 11.35 -3.11 11.39
CA GLN A 94 10.55 -2.10 10.71
C GLN A 94 11.24 -0.75 10.65
N ARG A 95 11.05 -0.06 9.54
CA ARG A 95 11.50 1.31 9.33
C ARG A 95 10.36 2.14 8.73
N LEU A 96 10.04 3.26 9.38
CA LEU A 96 9.09 4.21 8.82
C LEU A 96 9.66 4.77 7.50
N LEU A 97 8.89 4.64 6.41
CA LEU A 97 9.20 5.24 5.12
C LEU A 97 8.58 6.64 5.01
N LYS A 98 7.29 6.72 5.23
CA LYS A 98 6.51 7.95 5.08
C LYS A 98 5.18 7.83 5.83
N THR A 99 4.56 8.95 6.18
CA THR A 99 3.16 9.02 6.58
C THR A 99 2.31 9.39 5.37
N ILE A 100 1.31 8.57 5.08
CA ILE A 100 0.37 8.77 3.98
C ILE A 100 -0.81 9.59 4.49
N ARG A 101 -1.19 10.61 3.73
CA ARG A 101 -2.36 11.45 3.97
C ARG A 101 -3.51 11.03 3.07
N PHE A 102 -4.72 11.27 3.54
CA PHE A 102 -5.96 10.90 2.85
C PHE A 102 -6.90 12.09 2.80
N HIS A 103 -7.44 12.33 1.60
CA HIS A 103 -8.47 13.33 1.40
C HIS A 103 -9.61 12.76 0.55
N LEU A 104 -10.68 13.54 0.43
CA LEU A 104 -11.82 13.17 -0.39
C LEU A 104 -11.60 13.61 -1.84
N TYR A 105 -11.91 12.72 -2.77
CA TYR A 105 -11.74 12.98 -4.19
C TYR A 105 -12.96 12.57 -5.01
N ALA A 106 -13.20 13.33 -6.08
CA ALA A 106 -14.17 13.02 -7.12
C ALA A 106 -13.62 13.40 -8.49
N SER A 107 -14.12 12.79 -9.56
CA SER A 107 -13.80 13.22 -10.92
C SER A 107 -14.62 14.44 -11.35
N PRO A 108 -14.14 15.28 -12.29
CA PRO A 108 -14.90 16.39 -12.86
C PRO A 108 -16.26 15.93 -13.38
N ARG A 109 -16.31 14.83 -14.11
CA ARG A 109 -17.56 14.25 -14.65
C ARG A 109 -18.61 13.99 -13.55
N TYR A 110 -18.18 13.50 -12.38
CA TYR A 110 -19.09 13.28 -11.26
C TYR A 110 -19.63 14.60 -10.71
N VAL A 111 -18.75 15.56 -10.50
CA VAL A 111 -19.08 16.88 -9.96
C VAL A 111 -19.99 17.67 -10.90
N GLU A 112 -19.76 17.64 -12.21
CA GLU A 112 -20.61 18.25 -13.21
C GLU A 112 -22.05 17.72 -13.17
N SER A 113 -22.20 16.43 -12.90
CA SER A 113 -23.54 15.77 -12.88
C SER A 113 -24.27 15.87 -11.54
N ARG A 114 -23.55 16.07 -10.41
CA ARG A 114 -24.09 15.98 -9.05
C ARG A 114 -23.82 17.19 -8.16
N GLY A 115 -23.02 18.14 -8.63
CA GLY A 115 -22.55 19.28 -7.83
C GLY A 115 -21.36 18.96 -6.96
N ILE A 116 -20.78 19.99 -6.37
CA ILE A 116 -19.70 19.92 -5.39
C ILE A 116 -20.29 20.03 -3.98
N PRO A 117 -20.12 19.04 -3.08
CA PRO A 117 -20.53 19.19 -1.70
C PRO A 117 -19.72 20.30 -1.01
N LYS A 118 -20.38 21.15 -0.26
CA LYS A 118 -19.79 22.29 0.46
C LYS A 118 -19.61 21.99 1.96
N SER A 119 -20.23 20.92 2.46
CA SER A 119 -20.20 20.49 3.84
C SER A 119 -20.22 18.96 3.94
N ILE A 120 -19.89 18.44 5.14
CA ILE A 120 -20.03 17.00 5.44
C ILE A 120 -21.47 16.54 5.26
N THR A 121 -22.43 17.39 5.61
CA THR A 121 -23.86 17.08 5.50
C THR A 121 -24.28 16.89 4.04
N ASP A 122 -23.73 17.65 3.12
CA ASP A 122 -24.05 17.52 1.70
C ASP A 122 -23.60 16.18 1.13
N LEU A 123 -22.58 15.52 1.72
CA LEU A 123 -22.15 14.19 1.31
C LEU A 123 -23.24 13.13 1.39
N ASN A 124 -24.30 13.35 2.20
CA ASN A 124 -25.43 12.42 2.30
C ASN A 124 -26.24 12.31 0.99
N GLU A 125 -26.20 13.33 0.15
CA GLU A 125 -26.87 13.31 -1.17
C GLU A 125 -25.96 12.75 -2.27
N HIS A 126 -24.70 12.43 -1.95
CA HIS A 126 -23.72 11.92 -2.89
C HIS A 126 -23.54 10.40 -2.81
N ARG A 127 -22.98 9.80 -3.86
CA ARG A 127 -22.57 8.40 -3.87
C ARG A 127 -21.17 8.28 -3.26
N MET A 128 -21.03 7.37 -2.31
CA MET A 128 -19.75 7.06 -1.66
C MET A 128 -19.17 5.77 -2.21
N VAL A 129 -17.90 5.79 -2.62
CA VAL A 129 -17.15 4.58 -2.95
C VAL A 129 -16.24 4.27 -1.78
N VAL A 130 -16.40 3.11 -1.16
CA VAL A 130 -15.74 2.74 0.08
C VAL A 130 -15.13 1.34 0.01
N TYR A 131 -14.30 1.02 0.97
CA TYR A 131 -13.71 -0.32 1.07
C TYR A 131 -14.78 -1.35 1.48
N GLY A 132 -14.66 -2.57 0.96
CA GLY A 132 -15.60 -3.66 1.23
C GLY A 132 -15.64 -4.06 2.70
N GLU A 133 -16.74 -4.68 3.10
CA GLU A 133 -16.90 -5.28 4.43
C GLU A 133 -16.38 -6.73 4.42
N ASN A 134 -15.94 -7.23 5.60
CA ASN A 134 -15.50 -8.63 5.80
C ASN A 134 -14.34 -9.07 4.90
N VAL A 135 -13.43 -8.16 4.56
CA VAL A 135 -12.20 -8.42 3.82
C VAL A 135 -10.99 -7.97 4.64
N ASN A 136 -9.82 -8.48 4.30
CA ASN A 136 -8.58 -8.02 4.91
C ASN A 136 -8.38 -6.54 4.63
N LEU A 137 -8.22 -5.74 5.69
CA LEU A 137 -8.02 -4.32 5.56
C LEU A 137 -6.55 -4.01 5.27
N PRO A 138 -6.24 -3.18 4.27
CA PRO A 138 -4.87 -2.81 3.93
C PRO A 138 -4.23 -1.90 5.00
N TYR A 139 -5.06 -1.20 5.80
CA TYR A 139 -4.68 -0.37 6.93
C TYR A 139 -5.90 -0.12 7.84
N ASN A 140 -5.65 0.31 9.07
CA ASN A 140 -6.69 0.68 10.01
C ASN A 140 -7.50 1.88 9.48
N ASP A 141 -8.76 1.98 9.92
CA ASP A 141 -9.66 3.10 9.61
C ASP A 141 -9.85 3.38 8.11
N VAL A 142 -9.69 2.35 7.24
CA VAL A 142 -9.85 2.50 5.79
C VAL A 142 -11.20 3.13 5.40
N ASN A 143 -12.24 2.91 6.20
CA ASN A 143 -13.58 3.45 6.02
C ASN A 143 -13.90 4.66 6.93
N TRP A 144 -12.89 5.41 7.37
CA TRP A 144 -13.04 6.58 8.26
C TRP A 144 -14.11 7.59 7.76
N LEU A 145 -14.30 7.68 6.45
CA LEU A 145 -15.33 8.53 5.86
C LEU A 145 -16.74 8.11 6.30
N LEU A 146 -17.04 6.81 6.37
CA LEU A 146 -18.33 6.34 6.86
C LEU A 146 -18.55 6.66 8.34
N ASP A 147 -17.49 6.60 9.15
CA ASP A 147 -17.59 6.93 10.57
C ASP A 147 -17.76 8.44 10.78
N LEU A 148 -17.13 9.26 9.92
CA LEU A 148 -17.37 10.70 9.89
C LEU A 148 -18.85 11.02 9.56
N LEU A 149 -19.40 10.36 8.55
CA LEU A 149 -20.80 10.54 8.15
C LEU A 149 -21.78 10.09 9.24
N LYS A 150 -21.53 8.97 9.92
CA LYS A 150 -22.35 8.52 11.06
C LYS A 150 -22.39 9.55 12.19
N LYS A 151 -21.25 10.19 12.48
CA LYS A 151 -21.14 11.22 13.53
C LYS A 151 -21.87 12.53 13.19
N SER A 152 -22.13 12.80 11.92
CA SER A 152 -22.81 14.01 11.47
C SER A 152 -24.32 14.02 11.76
N ASN A 153 -24.90 12.95 12.34
CA ASN A 153 -26.33 12.77 12.65
C ASN A 153 -27.29 13.01 11.47
N ALA A 154 -26.81 13.02 10.25
CA ALA A 154 -27.63 13.18 9.06
C ALA A 154 -28.28 11.85 8.69
N GLU A 155 -29.55 11.86 8.25
CA GLU A 155 -30.19 10.66 7.69
C GLU A 155 -29.35 10.09 6.55
N GLN A 156 -28.98 8.80 6.66
CA GLN A 156 -28.15 8.13 5.66
C GLN A 156 -28.94 7.96 4.35
N LYS A 157 -28.88 8.94 3.47
CA LYS A 157 -29.48 8.89 2.13
C LYS A 157 -28.48 8.53 1.03
N HIS A 158 -27.19 8.54 1.36
CA HIS A 158 -26.14 8.26 0.39
C HIS A 158 -26.16 6.82 -0.10
N LYS A 159 -25.87 6.63 -1.38
CA LYS A 159 -25.64 5.30 -1.97
C LYS A 159 -24.19 4.90 -1.79
N ILE A 160 -23.99 3.69 -1.27
CA ILE A 160 -22.66 3.14 -1.02
C ILE A 160 -22.32 2.10 -2.08
N ILE A 161 -21.16 2.25 -2.70
CA ILE A 161 -20.52 1.27 -3.56
C ILE A 161 -19.29 0.72 -2.84
N ARG A 162 -19.21 -0.61 -2.70
CA ARG A 162 -18.12 -1.27 -2.00
C ARG A 162 -17.16 -1.95 -2.96
N VAL A 163 -15.86 -1.70 -2.78
CA VAL A 163 -14.78 -2.29 -3.58
C VAL A 163 -13.73 -2.83 -2.63
N ASN A 164 -13.21 -4.01 -2.88
CA ASN A 164 -12.31 -4.73 -1.97
C ASN A 164 -10.81 -4.39 -2.13
N ASN A 165 -10.47 -3.33 -2.83
CA ASN A 165 -9.12 -2.78 -2.87
C ASN A 165 -9.12 -1.29 -3.22
N VAL A 166 -8.11 -0.58 -2.71
CA VAL A 166 -8.00 0.89 -2.83
C VAL A 166 -7.76 1.32 -4.29
N TYR A 167 -7.06 0.52 -5.09
CA TYR A 167 -6.86 0.82 -6.51
C TYR A 167 -8.18 0.76 -7.29
N GLY A 168 -9.03 -0.23 -7.00
CA GLY A 168 -10.38 -0.32 -7.59
C GLY A 168 -11.28 0.86 -7.18
N ILE A 169 -11.17 1.35 -5.93
CA ILE A 169 -11.85 2.56 -5.48
C ILE A 169 -11.38 3.77 -6.31
N PHE A 170 -10.08 3.94 -6.48
CA PHE A 170 -9.50 5.00 -7.31
C PHE A 170 -10.03 4.95 -8.75
N ARG A 171 -10.05 3.78 -9.37
CA ARG A 171 -10.60 3.60 -10.72
C ARG A 171 -12.11 3.95 -10.80
N ALA A 172 -12.87 3.61 -9.77
CA ALA A 172 -14.28 3.97 -9.70
C ALA A 172 -14.50 5.49 -9.61
N VAL A 173 -13.67 6.19 -8.82
CA VAL A 173 -13.67 7.66 -8.72
C VAL A 173 -13.34 8.30 -10.06
N GLN A 174 -12.28 7.85 -10.73
CA GLN A 174 -11.91 8.30 -12.08
C GLN A 174 -13.07 8.12 -13.09
N GLY A 175 -13.76 6.99 -13.00
CA GLY A 175 -14.94 6.69 -13.84
C GLY A 175 -16.19 7.50 -13.52
N GLY A 176 -16.17 8.39 -12.52
CA GLY A 176 -17.33 9.23 -12.14
C GLY A 176 -18.40 8.48 -11.36
N VAL A 177 -18.04 7.41 -10.64
CA VAL A 177 -18.98 6.61 -9.86
C VAL A 177 -19.44 7.34 -8.60
N GLY A 178 -18.52 8.05 -7.92
CA GLY A 178 -18.82 8.73 -6.66
C GLY A 178 -17.62 9.44 -6.05
N ILE A 179 -17.76 9.81 -4.78
CA ILE A 179 -16.72 10.39 -3.94
C ILE A 179 -16.07 9.27 -3.11
N ALA A 180 -14.75 9.31 -2.95
CA ALA A 180 -14.04 8.41 -2.06
C ALA A 180 -12.93 9.12 -1.28
N ALA A 181 -12.57 8.52 -0.15
CA ALA A 181 -11.31 8.80 0.53
C ALA A 181 -10.17 8.06 -0.20
N LEU A 182 -9.17 8.79 -0.69
CA LEU A 182 -8.02 8.23 -1.39
C LEU A 182 -6.71 8.73 -0.76
N PRO A 183 -5.65 7.91 -0.79
CA PRO A 183 -4.31 8.39 -0.51
C PRO A 183 -3.90 9.49 -1.49
N ASP A 184 -3.27 10.55 -1.01
CA ASP A 184 -2.88 11.70 -1.86
C ASP A 184 -1.90 11.28 -2.96
N TYR A 185 -0.97 10.35 -2.69
CA TYR A 185 -0.06 9.84 -3.72
C TYR A 185 -0.79 9.13 -4.86
N LEU A 186 -1.92 8.47 -4.56
CA LEU A 186 -2.73 7.77 -5.56
C LEU A 186 -3.58 8.75 -6.36
N ALA A 187 -4.16 9.75 -5.70
CA ALA A 187 -4.89 10.79 -6.37
C ALA A 187 -4.00 11.63 -7.32
N ALA A 188 -2.72 11.79 -6.98
CA ALA A 188 -1.74 12.47 -7.83
C ALA A 188 -1.44 11.76 -9.16
N GLU A 189 -1.79 10.47 -9.31
CA GLU A 189 -1.71 9.74 -10.59
C GLU A 189 -2.74 10.24 -11.63
N ASP A 190 -3.76 10.98 -11.18
CA ASP A 190 -4.73 11.65 -12.05
C ASP A 190 -4.93 13.10 -11.62
N PRO A 191 -4.20 14.06 -12.25
CA PRO A 191 -4.28 15.47 -11.91
C PRO A 191 -5.67 16.10 -12.13
N ASN A 192 -6.59 15.42 -12.83
CA ASN A 192 -7.95 15.92 -13.04
C ASN A 192 -8.86 15.64 -11.84
N LEU A 193 -8.48 14.77 -10.92
CA LEU A 193 -9.29 14.52 -9.74
C LEU A 193 -9.38 15.79 -8.87
N LEU A 194 -10.60 16.10 -8.48
CA LEU A 194 -10.90 17.25 -7.64
C LEU A 194 -10.90 16.83 -6.19
N ARG A 195 -10.13 17.53 -5.37
CA ARG A 195 -10.17 17.38 -3.92
C ARG A 195 -11.46 18.02 -3.39
N ILE A 196 -12.26 17.21 -2.72
CA ILE A 196 -13.56 17.58 -2.18
C ILE A 196 -13.41 17.89 -0.69
N LEU A 197 -14.02 18.99 -0.21
CA LEU A 197 -13.92 19.43 1.18
C LEU A 197 -12.45 19.42 1.67
N PRO A 198 -11.60 20.29 1.12
CA PRO A 198 -10.15 20.22 1.28
C PRO A 198 -9.64 20.29 2.73
N ASP A 199 -10.46 20.83 3.66
CA ASP A 199 -10.14 20.93 5.08
C ASP A 199 -10.40 19.61 5.85
N ILE A 200 -10.99 18.61 5.17
CA ILE A 200 -11.25 17.29 5.76
C ILE A 200 -10.13 16.35 5.37
N GLU A 201 -9.33 15.99 6.36
CA GLU A 201 -8.24 15.01 6.24
C GLU A 201 -8.58 13.75 7.03
N GLY A 202 -8.27 12.59 6.46
CA GLY A 202 -8.40 11.30 7.11
C GLY A 202 -7.25 11.05 8.10
N PRO A 203 -7.36 9.97 8.92
CA PRO A 203 -6.31 9.58 9.83
C PRO A 203 -4.99 9.33 9.07
N PRO A 204 -3.87 9.95 9.51
CA PRO A 204 -2.58 9.73 8.88
C PRO A 204 -2.14 8.28 9.08
N THR A 205 -1.73 7.63 8.00
CA THR A 205 -1.35 6.20 8.00
C THR A 205 0.14 6.05 7.74
N PRO A 206 0.90 5.47 8.68
CA PRO A 206 2.33 5.25 8.47
C PRO A 206 2.56 4.09 7.49
N ALA A 207 3.51 4.28 6.56
CA ALA A 207 4.02 3.23 5.69
C ALA A 207 5.38 2.76 6.21
N PHE A 208 5.52 1.45 6.41
CA PHE A 208 6.72 0.81 6.94
C PHE A 208 7.40 -0.06 5.89
N PHE A 209 8.72 -0.02 5.87
CA PHE A 209 9.57 -1.01 5.26
C PHE A 209 9.86 -2.08 6.29
N VAL A 210 9.51 -3.33 6.02
CA VAL A 210 9.54 -4.44 6.98
C VAL A 210 10.31 -5.61 6.39
N TYR A 211 11.19 -6.24 7.18
CA TYR A 211 11.94 -7.43 6.79
C TYR A 211 12.34 -8.26 8.01
N PRO A 212 12.58 -9.58 7.88
CA PRO A 212 13.04 -10.44 8.98
C PRO A 212 14.41 -10.01 9.52
N GLU A 213 14.60 -10.10 10.84
CA GLU A 213 15.86 -9.75 11.50
C GLU A 213 17.05 -10.55 10.96
N GLU A 214 16.87 -11.80 10.61
CA GLU A 214 17.88 -12.66 9.99
C GLU A 214 18.42 -12.12 8.66
N LEU A 215 17.67 -11.22 7.98
CA LEU A 215 18.08 -10.53 6.75
C LEU A 215 18.68 -9.14 7.00
N ARG A 216 18.95 -8.78 8.27
CA ARG A 216 19.50 -7.47 8.66
C ARG A 216 20.75 -7.07 7.85
N ASN A 217 21.62 -8.03 7.57
CA ASN A 217 22.89 -7.78 6.88
C ASN A 217 22.77 -7.92 5.34
N SER A 218 21.59 -8.26 4.81
CA SER A 218 21.39 -8.44 3.37
C SER A 218 21.58 -7.13 2.60
N LYS A 219 22.62 -7.08 1.74
CA LYS A 219 22.95 -5.89 0.93
C LYS A 219 21.82 -5.53 -0.04
N ARG A 220 21.16 -6.51 -0.66
CA ARG A 220 20.02 -6.25 -1.58
C ARG A 220 18.84 -5.61 -0.86
N ILE A 221 18.57 -5.97 0.40
CA ILE A 221 17.53 -5.33 1.22
C ILE A 221 17.96 -3.91 1.63
N ALA A 222 19.21 -3.73 2.02
CA ALA A 222 19.73 -2.41 2.40
C ALA A 222 19.63 -1.40 1.25
N VAL A 223 20.05 -1.79 0.04
CA VAL A 223 20.00 -0.88 -1.13
C VAL A 223 18.56 -0.61 -1.59
N LEU A 224 17.62 -1.59 -1.47
CA LEU A 224 16.22 -1.33 -1.76
C LEU A 224 15.61 -0.37 -0.74
N ARG A 225 15.89 -0.57 0.56
CA ARG A 225 15.44 0.34 1.62
C ARG A 225 15.91 1.77 1.34
N ASP A 226 17.18 1.95 1.06
CA ASP A 226 17.78 3.27 0.85
C ASP A 226 17.23 3.92 -0.43
N PHE A 227 17.02 3.15 -1.49
CA PHE A 227 16.35 3.57 -2.70
C PHE A 227 14.91 4.05 -2.41
N LEU A 228 14.11 3.26 -1.67
CA LEU A 228 12.74 3.64 -1.35
C LEU A 228 12.68 4.90 -0.48
N ILE A 229 13.56 5.05 0.51
CA ILE A 229 13.66 6.26 1.34
C ILE A 229 13.92 7.49 0.46
N GLN A 230 14.83 7.40 -0.51
CA GLN A 230 15.12 8.49 -1.44
C GLN A 230 13.93 8.80 -2.37
N GLU A 231 13.23 7.79 -2.86
CA GLU A 231 12.09 7.99 -3.77
C GLU A 231 10.88 8.57 -3.04
N VAL A 232 10.57 8.13 -1.82
CA VAL A 232 9.46 8.72 -1.04
C VAL A 232 9.75 10.15 -0.60
N ALA A 233 11.03 10.52 -0.41
CA ALA A 233 11.41 11.89 -0.10
C ALA A 233 11.11 12.88 -1.26
N LYS A 234 11.11 12.40 -2.51
CA LYS A 234 10.84 13.19 -3.72
C LYS A 234 9.34 13.26 -4.06
N THR A 235 8.52 12.43 -3.42
CA THR A 235 7.09 12.31 -3.72
C THR A 235 6.27 13.05 -2.67
N THR A 236 5.25 13.78 -3.11
CA THR A 236 4.21 14.30 -2.20
C THR A 236 3.24 13.17 -1.87
N PHE A 237 3.07 12.88 -0.58
CA PHE A 237 2.17 11.83 -0.06
C PHE A 237 1.08 12.45 0.77
#